data_b060aa113ee331e92f1b35a782f8e437
#
_entry.id   b060aa113ee331e92f1b35a782f8e437
#
_cell.length_a   1.000
_cell.length_b   1.000
_cell.length_c   1.000
_cell.angle_alpha   90.00
_cell.angle_beta   90.00
_cell.angle_gamma   90.00
#
_symmetry.space_group_name_H-M   'P 1'
#
loop_
_entity.id
_entity.type
_entity.pdbx_description
1 polymer ?
#
loop_
_entity_poly.entity_id
_entity_poly.type
_entity_poly.pdbx_seq_one_letter_code
_entity_poly.pdbx_strand_id
1 'polypeptide(L)' 'MADVALVRYDELNEKAKTKARAQLREALGYKQHAKLSENELIKALFDKDGNLYAY' A
#
# COMPACT_ATOMS: atom_id res chain seq x y z
N MET A 1 -2.56 23.74 4.51
CA MET A 1 -1.99 22.44 4.17
C MET A 1 -3.08 21.38 4.06
N ALA A 2 -3.02 20.57 3.06
CA ALA A 2 -4.01 19.53 2.89
C ALA A 2 -3.74 18.40 3.87
N ASP A 3 -4.77 17.99 4.59
CA ASP A 3 -4.68 16.82 5.44
C ASP A 3 -4.76 15.57 4.56
N VAL A 4 -3.79 14.69 4.69
CA VAL A 4 -3.81 13.43 3.97
C VAL A 4 -4.55 12.42 4.83
N ALA A 5 -5.67 11.92 4.30
CA ALA A 5 -6.41 10.86 4.98
C ALA A 5 -5.70 9.53 4.71
N LEU A 6 -5.04 9.00 5.73
CA LEU A 6 -4.35 7.72 5.60
C LEU A 6 -5.30 6.58 5.95
N VAL A 7 -5.20 5.52 5.18
CA VAL A 7 -6.03 4.33 5.36
C VAL A 7 -5.15 3.09 5.36
N ARG A 8 -5.69 2.01 5.88
CA ARG A 8 -5.03 0.70 5.84
C ARG A 8 -5.33 0.03 4.51
N TYR A 9 -4.52 -0.97 4.17
CA TYR A 9 -4.65 -1.69 2.91
C TYR A 9 -6.05 -2.27 2.71
N ASP A 10 -6.63 -2.86 3.75
CA ASP A 10 -7.93 -3.52 3.67
C ASP A 10 -9.09 -2.53 3.46
N GLU A 11 -8.86 -1.24 3.65
CA GLU A 11 -9.87 -0.22 3.41
C GLU A 11 -9.88 0.27 1.96
N LEU A 12 -8.92 -0.16 1.16
CA LEU A 12 -8.81 0.24 -0.24
C LEU A 12 -9.73 -0.58 -1.12
N ASN A 13 -10.19 0.00 -2.22
CA ASN A 13 -10.92 -0.76 -3.23
C ASN A 13 -9.92 -1.61 -4.05
N GLU A 14 -10.43 -2.48 -4.91
CA GLU A 14 -9.59 -3.41 -5.66
C GLU A 14 -8.52 -2.70 -6.51
N LYS A 15 -8.90 -1.63 -7.15
CA LYS A 15 -8.00 -0.87 -8.01
C LYS A 15 -6.87 -0.24 -7.18
N ALA A 16 -7.23 0.36 -6.05
CA ALA A 16 -6.26 0.96 -5.15
C ALA A 16 -5.36 -0.11 -4.50
N LYS A 17 -5.93 -1.26 -4.18
CA LYS A 17 -5.15 -2.37 -3.63
C LYS A 17 -4.07 -2.84 -4.58
N THR A 18 -4.37 -2.94 -5.87
CA THR A 18 -3.40 -3.34 -6.88
C THR A 18 -2.23 -2.36 -6.91
N LYS A 19 -2.53 -1.07 -6.91
CA LYS A 19 -1.53 -0.02 -6.88
C LYS A 19 -0.71 -0.06 -5.60
N ALA A 20 -1.38 -0.25 -4.47
CA ALA A 20 -0.75 -0.31 -3.16
C ALA A 20 0.26 -1.45 -3.07
N ARG A 21 -0.11 -2.63 -3.55
CA ARG A 21 0.80 -3.78 -3.55
C ARG A 21 2.04 -3.51 -4.39
N ALA A 22 1.85 -2.93 -5.56
CA ALA A 22 2.98 -2.63 -6.46
C ALA A 22 3.94 -1.65 -5.81
N GLN A 23 3.42 -0.60 -5.21
CA GLN A 23 4.25 0.40 -4.55
C GLN A 23 4.97 -0.16 -3.34
N LEU A 24 4.30 -0.99 -2.55
CA LEU A 24 4.92 -1.58 -1.37
C LEU A 24 6.04 -2.54 -1.76
N ARG A 25 5.83 -3.37 -2.79
CA ARG A 25 6.88 -4.26 -3.28
C ARG A 25 8.12 -3.47 -3.70
N GLU A 26 7.91 -2.38 -4.40
CA GLU A 26 9.01 -1.53 -4.86
C GLU A 26 9.75 -0.91 -3.68
N ALA A 27 9.02 -0.42 -2.70
CA ALA A 27 9.60 0.20 -1.51
C ALA A 27 10.43 -0.78 -0.68
N LEU A 28 9.99 -2.05 -0.63
CA LEU A 28 10.69 -3.09 0.11
C LEU A 28 11.82 -3.74 -0.71
N GLY A 29 11.95 -3.37 -1.97
CA GLY A 29 12.97 -3.94 -2.84
C GLY A 29 12.65 -5.36 -3.32
N TYR A 30 11.39 -5.74 -3.31
CA TYR A 30 10.96 -7.05 -3.78
C TYR A 30 10.84 -7.06 -5.30
N LYS A 31 10.85 -8.26 -5.86
CA LYS A 31 10.61 -8.43 -7.28
C LYS A 31 9.17 -8.06 -7.63
N GLN A 32 8.95 -7.71 -8.89
CA GLN A 32 7.68 -7.19 -9.38
C GLN A 32 6.48 -8.09 -9.04
N HIS A 33 6.68 -9.40 -9.01
CA HIS A 33 5.61 -10.36 -8.75
C HIS A 33 5.74 -11.04 -7.39
N ALA A 34 6.59 -10.52 -6.51
CA ALA A 34 6.78 -11.09 -5.20
C ALA A 34 5.48 -11.00 -4.39
N LYS A 35 5.19 -12.05 -3.66
CA LYS A 35 4.00 -12.10 -2.82
C LYS A 35 4.28 -11.39 -1.50
N LEU A 36 3.43 -10.44 -1.14
CA LEU A 36 3.55 -9.72 0.12
C LEU A 36 2.82 -10.51 1.21
N SER A 37 3.39 -10.51 2.41
CA SER A 37 2.72 -11.13 3.54
C SER A 37 1.63 -10.21 4.04
N GLU A 38 0.66 -10.79 4.73
CA GLU A 38 -0.44 -10.05 5.32
C GLU A 38 0.08 -9.01 6.33
N ASN A 39 1.08 -9.39 7.11
CA ASN A 39 1.68 -8.46 8.08
C ASN A 39 2.30 -7.24 7.40
N GLU A 40 2.95 -7.44 6.28
CA GLU A 40 3.54 -6.33 5.53
C GLU A 40 2.48 -5.37 5.03
N LEU A 41 1.37 -5.91 4.54
CA LEU A 41 0.26 -5.10 4.07
C LEU A 41 -0.42 -4.32 5.20
N ILE A 42 -0.60 -4.96 6.34
CA ILE A 42 -1.27 -4.35 7.48
C ILE A 42 -0.46 -3.21 8.08
N LYS A 43 0.86 -3.35 8.11
CA LYS A 43 1.74 -2.33 8.68
C LYS A 43 1.79 -1.05 7.85
N ALA A 44 1.55 -1.16 6.56
CA ALA A 44 1.67 -0.02 5.66
C ALA A 44 0.47 0.90 5.76
N LEU A 45 0.72 2.18 5.53
CA LEU A 45 -0.32 3.19 5.44
C LEU A 45 -0.34 3.74 4.03
N PHE A 46 -1.53 3.89 3.49
CA PHE A 46 -1.73 4.37 2.13
C PHE A 46 -2.71 5.52 2.13
N ASP A 47 -2.74 6.27 1.05
CA ASP A 47 -3.83 7.21 0.85
C ASP A 47 -5.01 6.46 0.17
N LYS A 48 -6.12 7.14 0.01
CA LYS A 48 -7.34 6.53 -0.55
C LYS A 48 -7.17 6.05 -1.99
N ASP A 49 -6.14 6.53 -2.68
CA ASP A 49 -5.87 6.12 -4.06
C ASP A 49 -4.91 4.93 -4.13
N GLY A 50 -4.41 4.48 -3.01
CA GLY A 50 -3.49 3.36 -2.95
C GLY A 50 -2.03 3.75 -3.03
N ASN A 51 -1.71 5.03 -2.91
CA ASN A 51 -0.32 5.48 -2.87
C ASN A 51 0.28 5.18 -1.50
N LEU A 52 1.46 4.57 -1.50
CA LEU A 52 2.14 4.26 -0.25
C LEU A 52 2.61 5.53 0.45
N TYR A 53 2.28 5.64 1.73
CA TYR A 53 2.69 6.79 2.55
C TYR A 53 3.75 6.41 3.56
N ALA A 54 3.57 5.31 4.26
CA ALA A 54 4.51 4.83 5.28
C ALA A 54 4.40 3.32 5.41
N TYR A 55 5.48 2.70 5.85
CA TYR A 55 5.51 1.25 6.07
C TYR A 55 6.51 0.85 7.15
#